data_db80f12a0bdc85421e35a14b27f9c245
#
_entry.id   db80f12a0bdc85421e35a14b27f9c245
#
_cell.length_a   1.000
_cell.length_b   1.000
_cell.length_c   1.000
_cell.angle_alpha   90.00
_cell.angle_beta   90.00
_cell.angle_gamma   90.00
#
_symmetry.space_group_name_H-M   'P 1'
#
loop_
_entity.id
_entity.type
_entity.pdbx_description
1 polymer ?
#
loop_
_entity_poly.entity_id
_entity_poly.type
_entity_poly.pdbx_seq_one_letter_code
_entity_poly.pdbx_strand_id
1 'polypeptide(L)'
;LVQLQGHAELTTHWKSSDWLASPVVNRGGKTPAEKSWKPIKGFPGTADSLPRKPGQFRWFSFKLTTPIYQTLWLSFNGAEGFGVELDGESITTKQRAMPLVLSPGEHTVKLKLIGSPDRIPVEIHLRNAWEKLAKSKSWEQCNETDRLKMLGDSKGPPIPTTLREPAFRLSSELAVLEANFTTTLVAKDLPKPRETKILERGEYHLRIGAPLQPGVLAAMGGLKTDSPKNRLGLAKWLTAPDQPLVARVLINRVWQRVFGYGLVRTPEDFGRQGEQPTHPELLDWLAVEFQESGWDLKHMVRLMLNSRTLQQSSAIRSDIADPENRLFARGPRQRLDAEIIRDIGLWASQLLDPHMGGEGVKPHQPAGMWKALTHPGSNTVNYEPDTGKRVYRRSLYVYWKRTSPHPMMTLFDSPSREASCVRRSQSNTPVQSLGLFNEPQRLEMARHLAARLLKTSGDQARLNELFTLLASREPNATERKACRQLLASMRERFRAAPEEARQFLGTGQAKTPTGMESINPTELAAWSQVTGMLLASDLAIMLY
;
A
#
# COMPACT_ATOMS: atom_id res chain seq x y z
N LEU A 1 -0.07 41.18 14.45
CA LEU A 1 1.01 41.70 13.57
C LEU A 1 2.19 40.77 13.72
N VAL A 2 2.24 39.70 12.93
CA VAL A 2 3.51 39.05 12.67
C VAL A 2 4.25 40.00 11.73
N GLN A 3 5.14 40.84 12.27
CA GLN A 3 6.22 41.36 11.48
C GLN A 3 7.00 40.13 10.99
N LEU A 4 6.70 39.68 9.77
CA LEU A 4 7.61 38.91 8.98
C LEU A 4 8.81 39.83 8.78
N GLN A 5 9.80 39.74 9.68
CA GLN A 5 10.98 40.56 9.65
C GLN A 5 11.63 40.38 8.27
N GLY A 6 11.35 41.29 7.44
CA GLY A 6 12.20 41.67 6.35
C GLY A 6 11.65 41.70 4.96
N HIS A 7 10.62 41.00 4.49
CA HIS A 7 10.44 40.93 3.03
C HIS A 7 9.05 40.65 2.46
N ALA A 8 8.04 40.35 3.25
CA ALA A 8 6.65 40.35 2.80
C ALA A 8 5.81 41.21 3.71
N GLU A 9 5.11 42.19 3.17
CA GLU A 9 4.11 42.94 3.90
C GLU A 9 2.78 42.23 3.76
N LEU A 10 2.26 41.76 4.91
CA LEU A 10 0.90 41.25 4.99
C LEU A 10 -0.05 42.43 5.03
N THR A 11 -0.82 42.64 3.98
CA THR A 11 -1.87 43.68 4.03
C THR A 11 -2.92 43.26 5.05
N THR A 12 -3.33 44.19 5.89
CA THR A 12 -4.19 43.98 7.08
C THR A 12 -5.65 43.62 6.76
N HIS A 13 -5.97 43.35 5.51
CA HIS A 13 -7.35 43.15 5.05
C HIS A 13 -7.68 41.68 4.84
N TRP A 14 -7.91 40.99 5.94
CA TRP A 14 -8.47 39.64 5.92
C TRP A 14 -9.99 39.71 5.76
N LYS A 15 -10.53 38.92 4.84
CA LYS A 15 -11.97 38.75 4.62
C LYS A 15 -12.32 37.28 4.79
N SER A 16 -13.52 37.02 5.30
CA SER A 16 -14.06 35.65 5.33
C SER A 16 -15.51 35.62 4.87
N SER A 17 -15.92 34.49 4.31
CA SER A 17 -17.32 34.15 4.11
C SER A 17 -17.99 33.80 5.45
N ASP A 18 -19.33 33.77 5.49
CA ASP A 18 -20.06 33.06 6.55
C ASP A 18 -19.84 31.54 6.45
N TRP A 19 -20.20 30.81 7.51
CA TRP A 19 -20.17 29.36 7.46
C TRP A 19 -21.22 28.84 6.49
N LEU A 20 -20.81 28.04 5.52
CA LEU A 20 -21.65 27.48 4.48
C LEU A 20 -21.89 26.00 4.76
N ALA A 21 -23.15 25.56 4.68
CA ALA A 21 -23.47 24.14 4.74
C ALA A 21 -22.89 23.44 3.50
N SER A 22 -22.18 22.33 3.70
CA SER A 22 -21.76 21.50 2.59
C SER A 22 -22.90 20.58 2.16
N PRO A 23 -23.44 20.68 0.97
CA PRO A 23 -24.50 19.76 0.53
C PRO A 23 -24.00 18.35 0.22
N VAL A 24 -22.76 18.07 0.20
CA VAL A 24 -22.07 16.75 0.13
C VAL A 24 -20.59 17.03 0.22
N VAL A 25 -19.81 16.11 0.78
CA VAL A 25 -18.34 16.13 0.87
C VAL A 25 -17.71 16.09 -0.55
N ASN A 26 -18.03 17.07 -1.37
CA ASN A 26 -17.41 17.24 -2.68
C ASN A 26 -16.34 18.34 -2.56
N ARG A 27 -15.08 17.96 -2.76
CA ARG A 27 -13.89 18.83 -2.75
C ARG A 27 -13.97 20.02 -3.72
N GLY A 28 -15.03 20.13 -4.52
CA GLY A 28 -15.24 21.11 -5.59
C GLY A 28 -16.32 22.18 -5.36
N GLY A 29 -16.65 22.53 -4.12
CA GLY A 29 -17.59 23.65 -3.89
C GLY A 29 -17.02 24.97 -4.44
N LYS A 30 -17.75 25.64 -5.35
CA LYS A 30 -17.36 26.93 -5.95
C LYS A 30 -17.10 27.96 -4.87
N THR A 31 -16.03 28.73 -5.02
CA THR A 31 -15.71 29.90 -4.18
C THR A 31 -16.89 30.88 -4.21
N PRO A 32 -17.44 31.29 -3.04
CA PRO A 32 -18.50 32.29 -3.02
C PRO A 32 -17.99 33.62 -3.60
N ALA A 33 -18.89 34.40 -4.20
CA ALA A 33 -18.51 35.70 -4.74
C ALA A 33 -17.93 36.61 -3.63
N GLU A 34 -16.76 37.19 -3.84
CA GLU A 34 -16.05 38.01 -2.85
C GLU A 34 -16.82 39.20 -2.31
N LYS A 35 -17.84 39.67 -3.06
CA LYS A 35 -18.74 40.78 -2.65
C LYS A 35 -19.50 40.50 -1.34
N SER A 36 -19.65 39.23 -0.95
CA SER A 36 -20.32 38.83 0.28
C SER A 36 -19.40 38.64 1.49
N TRP A 37 -18.10 38.84 1.36
CA TRP A 37 -17.13 38.52 2.41
C TRP A 37 -16.95 39.69 3.37
N LYS A 38 -16.96 39.38 4.67
CA LYS A 38 -16.83 40.37 5.77
C LYS A 38 -15.38 40.49 6.24
N PRO A 39 -14.93 41.69 6.62
CA PRO A 39 -13.61 41.87 7.23
C PRO A 39 -13.50 41.13 8.56
N ILE A 40 -12.34 40.54 8.84
CA ILE A 40 -12.03 39.93 10.15
C ILE A 40 -10.94 40.75 10.81
N LYS A 41 -11.15 41.13 12.08
CA LYS A 41 -10.13 41.79 12.91
C LYS A 41 -9.29 40.76 13.67
N GLY A 42 -7.98 40.98 13.78
CA GLY A 42 -7.11 40.20 14.65
C GLY A 42 -6.47 38.95 14.06
N PHE A 43 -6.38 38.83 12.75
CA PHE A 43 -5.73 37.72 12.08
C PHE A 43 -4.37 38.11 11.42
N PRO A 44 -3.29 37.29 11.38
CA PRO A 44 -3.21 35.86 11.66
C PRO A 44 -3.00 35.55 13.14
N GLY A 45 -3.62 34.52 13.64
CA GLY A 45 -3.58 34.07 15.01
C GLY A 45 -4.65 33.00 15.25
N THR A 46 -5.14 32.94 16.45
CA THR A 46 -6.23 32.05 16.81
C THR A 46 -7.55 32.60 16.31
N ALA A 47 -8.19 31.93 15.36
CA ALA A 47 -9.57 32.28 14.96
C ALA A 47 -10.52 31.76 16.05
N ASP A 48 -10.67 32.55 17.09
CA ASP A 48 -11.48 32.16 18.23
C ASP A 48 -12.97 32.09 17.92
N SER A 49 -13.59 31.06 18.47
CA SER A 49 -15.00 30.97 18.90
C SER A 49 -16.07 31.20 17.86
N LEU A 50 -15.87 30.89 16.60
CA LEU A 50 -16.99 30.86 15.66
C LEU A 50 -17.78 29.56 15.86
N PRO A 51 -19.11 29.62 16.09
CA PRO A 51 -19.91 28.42 16.28
C PRO A 51 -19.79 27.50 15.09
N ARG A 52 -19.35 26.26 15.33
CA ARG A 52 -19.09 25.27 14.30
C ARG A 52 -20.21 24.24 14.29
N LYS A 53 -20.71 23.92 13.10
CA LYS A 53 -21.53 22.74 12.88
C LYS A 53 -20.68 21.75 12.08
N PRO A 54 -20.69 20.44 12.41
CA PRO A 54 -19.99 19.43 11.64
C PRO A 54 -20.33 19.51 10.14
N GLY A 55 -19.33 19.40 9.28
CA GLY A 55 -19.51 19.46 7.83
C GLY A 55 -19.68 20.87 7.23
N GLN A 56 -19.60 21.92 8.02
CA GLN A 56 -19.58 23.29 7.50
C GLN A 56 -18.17 23.68 7.09
N PHE A 57 -18.06 24.49 6.04
CA PHE A 57 -16.78 25.05 5.60
C PHE A 57 -16.84 26.57 5.57
N ARG A 58 -15.69 27.20 5.65
CA ARG A 58 -15.52 28.65 5.57
C ARG A 58 -14.33 29.01 4.70
N TRP A 59 -14.48 30.08 3.92
CA TRP A 59 -13.42 30.64 3.13
C TRP A 59 -12.79 31.83 3.83
N PHE A 60 -11.47 31.94 3.71
CA PHE A 60 -10.67 33.08 4.15
C PHE A 60 -9.89 33.60 2.94
N SER A 61 -9.73 34.91 2.82
CA SER A 61 -8.90 35.52 1.80
C SER A 61 -8.02 36.59 2.42
N PHE A 62 -6.77 36.62 1.99
CA PHE A 62 -5.84 37.67 2.37
C PHE A 62 -4.85 37.94 1.24
N LYS A 63 -4.25 39.14 1.25
CA LYS A 63 -3.26 39.56 0.28
C LYS A 63 -1.86 39.53 0.90
N LEU A 64 -0.88 39.11 0.13
CA LEU A 64 0.54 39.13 0.43
C LEU A 64 1.24 39.96 -0.60
N THR A 65 2.01 40.95 -0.18
CA THR A 65 2.88 41.71 -1.08
C THR A 65 4.33 41.39 -0.77
N THR A 66 5.06 40.96 -1.77
CA THR A 66 6.48 40.68 -1.63
C THR A 66 7.33 41.42 -2.66
N PRO A 67 8.42 42.07 -2.24
CA PRO A 67 9.33 42.73 -3.17
C PRO A 67 10.31 41.79 -3.86
N ILE A 68 10.40 40.55 -3.39
CA ILE A 68 11.35 39.55 -3.88
C ILE A 68 10.68 38.20 -4.03
N TYR A 69 11.29 37.31 -4.79
CA TYR A 69 10.92 35.89 -4.79
C TYR A 69 11.17 35.29 -3.43
N GLN A 70 10.16 34.62 -2.86
CA GLN A 70 10.29 33.91 -1.60
C GLN A 70 9.28 32.77 -1.46
N THR A 71 9.58 31.83 -0.57
CA THR A 71 8.68 30.74 -0.19
C THR A 71 8.25 30.93 1.24
N LEU A 72 6.94 31.11 1.46
CA LEU A 72 6.34 31.12 2.79
C LEU A 72 5.70 29.76 3.07
N TRP A 73 5.85 29.26 4.28
CA TRP A 73 5.15 28.05 4.71
C TRP A 73 3.83 28.44 5.38
N LEU A 74 2.73 28.02 4.75
CA LEU A 74 1.39 28.11 5.31
C LEU A 74 1.09 26.84 6.06
N SER A 75 0.79 26.93 7.36
CA SER A 75 0.34 25.79 8.17
C SER A 75 -0.89 26.16 8.97
N PHE A 76 -1.74 25.16 9.25
CA PHE A 76 -2.94 25.36 10.07
C PHE A 76 -3.23 24.12 10.91
N ASN A 77 -3.81 24.38 12.09
CA ASN A 77 -4.29 23.38 13.03
C ASN A 77 -5.80 23.49 13.20
N GLY A 78 -6.44 22.46 13.74
CA GLY A 78 -7.85 22.48 14.12
C GLY A 78 -8.87 22.38 12.99
N ALA A 79 -8.44 22.11 11.74
CA ALA A 79 -9.36 21.86 10.61
C ALA A 79 -9.36 20.36 10.23
N GLU A 80 -10.54 19.82 9.90
CA GLU A 80 -10.68 18.43 9.39
C GLU A 80 -10.21 18.30 7.94
N GLY A 81 -10.45 19.32 7.14
CA GLY A 81 -10.06 19.39 5.75
C GLY A 81 -9.76 20.82 5.33
N PHE A 82 -9.04 20.96 4.25
CA PHE A 82 -8.67 22.27 3.74
C PHE A 82 -8.49 22.26 2.22
N GLY A 83 -8.55 23.44 1.64
CA GLY A 83 -8.16 23.75 0.27
C GLY A 83 -7.47 25.11 0.25
N VAL A 84 -6.47 25.28 -0.60
CA VAL A 84 -5.69 26.52 -0.74
C VAL A 84 -5.65 26.89 -2.21
N GLU A 85 -5.87 28.17 -2.48
CA GLU A 85 -5.68 28.78 -3.79
C GLU A 85 -4.69 29.94 -3.65
N LEU A 86 -3.74 30.02 -4.54
CA LEU A 86 -2.82 31.14 -4.70
C LEU A 86 -3.06 31.75 -6.08
N ASP A 87 -3.44 33.02 -6.13
CA ASP A 87 -3.73 33.76 -7.36
C ASP A 87 -4.77 33.08 -8.29
N GLY A 88 -5.70 32.33 -7.68
CA GLY A 88 -6.75 31.59 -8.41
C GLY A 88 -6.36 30.16 -8.80
N GLU A 89 -5.12 29.75 -8.63
CA GLU A 89 -4.68 28.38 -8.85
C GLU A 89 -4.77 27.55 -7.58
N SER A 90 -5.38 26.38 -7.66
CA SER A 90 -5.51 25.46 -6.51
C SER A 90 -4.22 24.74 -6.23
N ILE A 91 -3.72 24.85 -4.99
CA ILE A 91 -2.57 24.10 -4.50
C ILE A 91 -3.07 22.76 -3.95
N THR A 92 -2.69 21.67 -4.61
CA THR A 92 -3.05 20.33 -4.16
C THR A 92 -1.97 19.78 -3.23
N THR A 93 -2.32 19.55 -1.96
CA THR A 93 -1.43 18.94 -0.97
C THR A 93 -2.24 18.12 0.03
N LYS A 94 -1.60 17.09 0.58
CA LYS A 94 -2.16 16.27 1.66
C LYS A 94 -1.62 16.68 3.04
N GLN A 95 -0.65 17.58 3.07
CA GLN A 95 0.01 18.02 4.30
C GLN A 95 -0.67 19.27 4.86
N ARG A 96 -0.74 19.37 6.19
CA ARG A 96 -1.25 20.57 6.91
C ARG A 96 -0.27 21.75 6.91
N ALA A 97 0.90 21.58 6.32
CA ALA A 97 1.86 22.64 6.06
C ALA A 97 2.28 22.57 4.59
N MET A 98 2.23 23.70 3.89
CA MET A 98 2.54 23.77 2.47
C MET A 98 3.34 25.02 2.10
N PRO A 99 4.20 24.95 1.09
CA PRO A 99 4.89 26.10 0.59
C PRO A 99 3.97 26.95 -0.30
N LEU A 100 3.94 28.26 -0.04
CA LEU A 100 3.43 29.27 -0.95
C LEU A 100 4.64 29.89 -1.65
N VAL A 101 4.75 29.65 -2.95
CA VAL A 101 5.82 30.18 -3.79
C VAL A 101 5.36 31.51 -4.34
N LEU A 102 6.04 32.59 -3.97
CA LEU A 102 5.66 33.97 -4.29
C LEU A 102 6.71 34.60 -5.18
N SER A 103 6.30 35.14 -6.33
CA SER A 103 7.09 36.06 -7.16
C SER A 103 7.04 37.49 -6.60
N PRO A 104 7.90 38.43 -7.03
CA PRO A 104 7.73 39.83 -6.68
C PRO A 104 6.35 40.35 -7.13
N GLY A 105 5.62 41.01 -6.22
CA GLY A 105 4.29 41.53 -6.51
C GLY A 105 3.27 41.29 -5.41
N GLU A 106 2.01 41.54 -5.73
CA GLU A 106 0.85 41.27 -4.86
C GLU A 106 0.24 39.90 -5.20
N HIS A 107 0.01 39.07 -4.19
CA HIS A 107 -0.57 37.74 -4.30
C HIS A 107 -1.84 37.67 -3.47
N THR A 108 -2.83 36.92 -3.95
CA THR A 108 -4.07 36.63 -3.22
C THR A 108 -4.10 35.18 -2.81
N VAL A 109 -4.16 34.94 -1.50
CA VAL A 109 -4.30 33.60 -0.93
C VAL A 109 -5.73 33.39 -0.47
N LYS A 110 -6.36 32.29 -0.91
CA LYS A 110 -7.69 31.87 -0.43
C LYS A 110 -7.57 30.52 0.25
N LEU A 111 -8.16 30.43 1.44
CA LEU A 111 -8.18 29.22 2.25
C LEU A 111 -9.62 28.75 2.41
N LYS A 112 -9.88 27.48 2.12
CA LYS A 112 -11.12 26.79 2.46
C LYS A 112 -10.84 25.87 3.64
N LEU A 113 -11.44 26.10 4.79
CA LEU A 113 -11.30 25.26 5.97
C LEU A 113 -12.61 24.56 6.29
N ILE A 114 -12.55 23.27 6.56
CA ILE A 114 -13.68 22.44 6.99
C ILE A 114 -13.61 22.30 8.50
N GLY A 115 -14.67 22.68 9.20
CA GLY A 115 -14.72 22.64 10.66
C GLY A 115 -14.68 21.22 11.22
N SER A 116 -13.90 21.01 12.27
CA SER A 116 -13.93 19.80 13.08
C SER A 116 -15.12 19.83 14.05
N PRO A 117 -15.76 18.68 14.37
CA PRO A 117 -16.77 18.60 15.43
C PRO A 117 -16.20 18.95 16.81
N ASP A 118 -14.91 18.74 16.99
CA ASP A 118 -14.22 19.13 18.23
C ASP A 118 -13.97 20.64 18.22
N ARG A 119 -14.25 21.31 19.35
CA ARG A 119 -14.10 22.78 19.51
C ARG A 119 -12.63 23.22 19.58
N ILE A 120 -11.75 22.67 18.74
CA ILE A 120 -10.34 23.05 18.68
C ILE A 120 -10.24 24.34 17.86
N PRO A 121 -9.61 25.39 18.36
CA PRO A 121 -9.42 26.64 17.61
C PRO A 121 -8.59 26.38 16.35
N VAL A 122 -8.99 27.03 15.24
CA VAL A 122 -8.21 26.97 13.99
C VAL A 122 -7.09 28.01 14.10
N GLU A 123 -5.86 27.54 14.06
CA GLU A 123 -4.68 28.39 14.00
C GLU A 123 -4.10 28.36 12.59
N ILE A 124 -3.80 29.54 12.04
CA ILE A 124 -3.13 29.69 10.75
C ILE A 124 -1.79 30.35 11.00
N HIS A 125 -0.72 29.72 10.56
CA HIS A 125 0.64 30.22 10.67
C HIS A 125 1.25 30.39 9.29
N LEU A 126 1.84 31.55 9.07
CA LEU A 126 2.71 31.84 7.92
C LEU A 126 4.14 31.98 8.44
N ARG A 127 5.04 31.14 7.95
CA ARG A 127 6.45 31.14 8.35
C ARG A 127 7.36 31.18 7.15
N ASN A 128 8.45 31.91 7.24
CA ASN A 128 9.49 31.82 6.25
C ASN A 128 10.21 30.46 6.37
N ALA A 129 10.45 29.79 5.24
CA ALA A 129 11.06 28.45 5.22
C ALA A 129 12.41 28.37 5.95
N TRP A 130 13.14 29.47 5.98
CA TRP A 130 14.49 29.47 6.52
C TRP A 130 14.63 30.09 7.92
N GLU A 131 13.61 30.71 8.47
CA GLU A 131 13.66 31.38 9.80
C GLU A 131 14.10 30.42 10.92
N LYS A 132 13.70 29.15 10.83
CA LYS A 132 14.12 28.10 11.77
C LYS A 132 15.56 27.66 11.52
N LEU A 133 15.99 27.65 10.26
CA LEU A 133 17.34 27.25 9.85
C LEU A 133 18.38 28.33 10.24
N ALA A 134 18.09 29.58 9.98
CA ALA A 134 18.96 30.70 10.30
C ALA A 134 19.18 30.94 11.81
N LYS A 135 18.25 30.46 12.63
CA LYS A 135 18.42 30.48 14.10
C LYS A 135 19.30 29.34 14.61
N SER A 136 19.52 28.29 13.81
CA SER A 136 20.17 27.05 14.24
C SER A 136 21.51 26.76 13.59
N LYS A 137 21.81 27.33 12.42
CA LYS A 137 23.03 27.00 11.65
C LYS A 137 23.57 28.23 10.90
N SER A 138 24.90 28.35 10.84
CA SER A 138 25.56 29.27 9.92
C SER A 138 25.56 28.67 8.48
N TRP A 139 25.83 29.51 7.46
CA TRP A 139 25.92 29.06 6.07
C TRP A 139 26.91 27.89 5.87
N GLU A 140 28.04 27.94 6.55
CA GLU A 140 29.10 26.93 6.49
C GLU A 140 28.65 25.58 7.06
N GLN A 141 27.73 25.61 8.05
CA GLN A 141 27.18 24.42 8.71
C GLN A 141 25.99 23.81 7.95
N CYS A 142 25.54 24.47 6.89
CA CYS A 142 24.40 24.01 6.11
C CYS A 142 24.82 23.00 5.05
N ASN A 143 24.03 21.95 4.89
CA ASN A 143 24.13 21.05 3.75
C ASN A 143 23.65 21.74 2.47
N GLU A 144 23.84 21.10 1.33
CA GLU A 144 23.50 21.64 0.01
C GLU A 144 22.02 22.01 -0.13
N THR A 145 21.11 21.19 0.40
CA THR A 145 19.66 21.42 0.42
C THR A 145 19.29 22.62 1.28
N ASP A 146 19.91 22.76 2.46
CA ASP A 146 19.69 23.89 3.36
C ASP A 146 20.24 25.19 2.74
N ARG A 147 21.36 25.14 2.05
CA ARG A 147 21.94 26.25 1.29
C ARG A 147 21.02 26.68 0.15
N LEU A 148 20.46 25.74 -0.62
CA LEU A 148 19.48 26.04 -1.67
C LEU A 148 18.25 26.77 -1.11
N LYS A 149 17.76 26.35 0.06
CA LYS A 149 16.66 27.05 0.76
C LYS A 149 17.04 28.47 1.20
N MET A 150 18.30 28.68 1.59
CA MET A 150 18.82 30.00 1.95
C MET A 150 19.07 30.93 0.74
N LEU A 151 19.34 30.37 -0.44
CA LEU A 151 19.58 31.15 -1.66
C LEU A 151 18.35 31.92 -2.16
N GLY A 152 17.14 31.43 -1.80
CA GLY A 152 15.88 32.11 -2.08
C GLY A 152 15.62 33.35 -1.20
N ASP A 153 16.46 33.61 -0.18
CA ASP A 153 16.25 34.70 0.77
C ASP A 153 17.30 35.83 0.59
N SER A 154 16.87 37.08 0.79
CA SER A 154 17.73 38.28 0.69
C SER A 154 18.83 38.37 1.75
N LYS A 155 18.79 37.54 2.80
CA LYS A 155 19.83 37.45 3.83
C LYS A 155 20.92 36.41 3.54
N GLY A 156 20.81 35.67 2.43
CA GLY A 156 21.88 34.81 1.93
C GLY A 156 23.07 35.62 1.40
N PRO A 157 24.21 34.95 1.12
CA PRO A 157 25.37 35.63 0.53
C PRO A 157 24.96 36.35 -0.77
N PRO A 158 25.64 37.48 -1.13
CA PRO A 158 25.33 38.20 -2.35
C PRO A 158 25.53 37.30 -3.56
N ILE A 159 24.45 36.91 -4.21
CA ILE A 159 24.45 36.09 -5.41
C ILE A 159 24.22 36.99 -6.60
N PRO A 160 24.96 36.79 -7.73
CA PRO A 160 24.64 37.44 -8.98
C PRO A 160 23.18 37.29 -9.35
N THR A 161 22.54 38.36 -9.79
CA THR A 161 21.11 38.39 -10.16
C THR A 161 20.76 37.30 -11.20
N THR A 162 21.70 36.98 -12.08
CA THR A 162 21.56 35.90 -13.09
C THR A 162 21.42 34.52 -12.52
N LEU A 163 21.91 34.26 -11.31
CA LEU A 163 21.81 32.97 -10.61
C LEU A 163 20.68 32.94 -9.58
N ARG A 164 20.18 34.12 -9.18
CA ARG A 164 19.15 34.23 -8.14
C ARG A 164 17.82 33.62 -8.58
N GLU A 165 17.38 33.89 -9.78
CA GLU A 165 16.11 33.41 -10.31
C GLU A 165 16.09 31.87 -10.55
N PRO A 166 17.12 31.27 -11.20
CA PRO A 166 17.22 29.82 -11.28
C PRO A 166 17.31 29.14 -9.91
N ALA A 167 18.08 29.68 -8.98
CA ALA A 167 18.22 29.12 -7.62
C ALA A 167 16.88 29.16 -6.86
N PHE A 168 16.15 30.28 -6.98
CA PHE A 168 14.82 30.40 -6.40
C PHE A 168 13.84 29.40 -7.01
N ARG A 169 13.80 29.24 -8.32
CA ARG A 169 12.93 28.27 -9.00
C ARG A 169 13.19 26.85 -8.51
N LEU A 170 14.47 26.43 -8.49
CA LEU A 170 14.85 25.09 -8.01
C LEU A 170 14.51 24.88 -6.52
N SER A 171 14.74 25.90 -5.68
CA SER A 171 14.37 25.85 -4.27
C SER A 171 12.85 25.72 -4.08
N SER A 172 12.08 26.39 -4.92
CA SER A 172 10.63 26.34 -4.89
C SER A 172 10.09 24.99 -5.39
N GLU A 173 10.64 24.46 -6.46
CA GLU A 173 10.33 23.11 -6.95
C GLU A 173 10.65 22.05 -5.90
N LEU A 174 11.80 22.15 -5.23
CA LEU A 174 12.18 21.26 -4.13
C LEU A 174 11.18 21.34 -2.97
N ALA A 175 10.78 22.55 -2.57
CA ALA A 175 9.82 22.74 -1.49
C ALA A 175 8.45 22.14 -1.85
N VAL A 176 7.99 22.26 -3.09
CA VAL A 176 6.76 21.64 -3.58
C VAL A 176 6.87 20.12 -3.57
N LEU A 177 8.00 19.56 -4.02
CA LEU A 177 8.24 18.12 -3.99
C LEU A 177 8.24 17.58 -2.54
N GLU A 178 8.97 18.23 -1.62
CA GLU A 178 9.02 17.85 -0.22
C GLU A 178 7.63 17.89 0.45
N ALA A 179 6.81 18.90 0.12
CA ALA A 179 5.45 19.01 0.64
C ALA A 179 4.50 17.88 0.17
N ASN A 180 4.79 17.28 -0.97
CA ASN A 180 4.01 16.20 -1.55
C ASN A 180 4.51 14.81 -1.15
N PHE A 181 5.60 14.70 -0.41
CA PHE A 181 6.07 13.40 0.07
C PHE A 181 5.03 12.75 1.00
N THR A 182 4.76 11.49 0.75
CA THR A 182 3.94 10.69 1.67
C THR A 182 4.68 10.52 2.99
N THR A 183 4.11 11.04 4.07
CA THR A 183 4.67 10.92 5.42
C THR A 183 3.95 9.85 6.21
N THR A 184 4.68 9.19 7.12
CA THR A 184 4.13 8.22 8.05
C THR A 184 4.65 8.48 9.47
N LEU A 185 3.91 7.96 10.46
CA LEU A 185 4.37 8.00 11.84
C LEU A 185 5.51 7.01 12.02
N VAL A 186 6.61 7.47 12.59
CA VAL A 186 7.78 6.66 12.93
C VAL A 186 7.88 6.55 14.45
N ALA A 187 8.01 5.31 14.94
CA ALA A 187 8.24 5.07 16.35
C ALA A 187 9.63 5.61 16.75
N LYS A 188 9.66 6.44 17.79
CA LYS A 188 10.88 7.02 18.35
C LYS A 188 10.95 6.74 19.85
N ASP A 189 12.13 6.37 20.33
CA ASP A 189 12.33 6.15 21.75
C ASP A 189 12.21 7.48 22.51
N LEU A 190 11.60 7.42 23.71
CA LEU A 190 11.56 8.56 24.60
C LEU A 190 12.97 8.85 25.14
N PRO A 191 13.34 10.12 25.34
CA PRO A 191 14.63 10.47 25.95
C PRO A 191 14.83 9.80 27.31
N LYS A 192 13.75 9.67 28.10
CA LYS A 192 13.69 8.91 29.35
C LYS A 192 12.65 7.81 29.19
N PRO A 193 13.03 6.54 29.26
CA PRO A 193 12.09 5.43 29.18
C PRO A 193 11.06 5.50 30.31
N ARG A 194 9.85 5.04 30.02
CA ARG A 194 8.78 4.90 31.00
C ARG A 194 9.16 3.84 32.04
N GLU A 195 8.99 4.14 33.32
CA GLU A 195 9.13 3.13 34.36
C GLU A 195 8.05 2.04 34.19
N THR A 196 8.49 0.81 34.06
CA THR A 196 7.63 -0.36 33.91
C THR A 196 7.83 -1.29 35.10
N LYS A 197 6.75 -1.71 35.73
CA LYS A 197 6.75 -2.67 36.86
C LYS A 197 5.88 -3.87 36.51
N ILE A 198 6.02 -4.94 37.26
CA ILE A 198 5.12 -6.10 37.19
C ILE A 198 3.74 -5.63 37.64
N LEU A 199 2.71 -6.13 36.93
CA LEU A 199 1.31 -5.90 37.28
C LEU A 199 0.81 -7.10 38.07
N GLU A 200 0.27 -6.86 39.29
CA GLU A 200 -0.33 -7.92 40.08
C GLU A 200 -1.55 -8.49 39.34
N ARG A 201 -1.51 -9.77 39.01
CA ARG A 201 -2.54 -10.47 38.24
C ARG A 201 -2.97 -9.79 36.92
N GLY A 202 -2.09 -8.95 36.35
CA GLY A 202 -2.38 -8.20 35.13
C GLY A 202 -3.15 -6.89 35.34
N GLU A 203 -3.48 -6.52 36.58
CA GLU A 203 -4.23 -5.31 36.90
C GLU A 203 -3.36 -4.06 36.70
N TYR A 204 -3.72 -3.18 35.74
CA TYR A 204 -2.90 -2.05 35.31
C TYR A 204 -2.61 -1.00 36.43
N HIS A 205 -3.45 -0.92 37.44
CA HIS A 205 -3.33 -0.02 38.56
C HIS A 205 -2.55 -0.60 39.74
N LEU A 206 -2.38 -1.93 39.82
CA LEU A 206 -1.64 -2.63 40.85
C LEU A 206 -0.22 -2.97 40.37
N ARG A 207 0.69 -2.03 40.61
CA ARG A 207 2.09 -2.17 40.18
C ARG A 207 2.94 -2.59 41.37
N ILE A 208 3.61 -3.74 41.26
CA ILE A 208 4.41 -4.33 42.32
C ILE A 208 5.88 -4.47 41.95
N GLY A 209 6.75 -4.54 42.95
CA GLY A 209 8.18 -4.79 42.78
C GLY A 209 9.00 -3.60 42.27
N ALA A 210 10.27 -3.87 42.02
CA ALA A 210 11.21 -2.88 41.47
C ALA A 210 10.94 -2.63 39.99
N PRO A 211 11.36 -1.46 39.44
CA PRO A 211 11.28 -1.20 38.01
C PRO A 211 12.03 -2.25 37.17
N LEU A 212 11.35 -2.76 36.16
CA LEU A 212 11.94 -3.71 35.21
C LEU A 212 12.97 -3.00 34.33
N GLN A 213 14.03 -3.73 34.02
CA GLN A 213 15.07 -3.29 33.09
C GLN A 213 14.95 -4.09 31.79
N PRO A 214 15.26 -3.50 30.61
CA PRO A 214 15.37 -4.25 29.37
C PRO A 214 16.35 -5.41 29.50
N GLY A 215 15.92 -6.58 29.03
CA GLY A 215 16.72 -7.80 29.05
C GLY A 215 16.35 -8.72 27.91
N VAL A 216 17.10 -9.81 27.76
CA VAL A 216 16.85 -10.87 26.79
C VAL A 216 16.81 -12.23 27.52
N LEU A 217 16.41 -13.29 26.82
CA LEU A 217 16.35 -14.64 27.39
C LEU A 217 17.75 -15.11 27.83
N ALA A 218 17.92 -15.38 29.11
CA ALA A 218 19.20 -15.81 29.67
C ALA A 218 19.75 -17.10 29.04
N ALA A 219 18.87 -18.01 28.66
CA ALA A 219 19.25 -19.27 27.97
C ALA A 219 19.88 -19.08 26.58
N MET A 220 19.72 -17.88 26.00
CA MET A 220 20.27 -17.53 24.66
C MET A 220 21.40 -16.51 24.76
N GLY A 221 22.09 -16.47 25.88
CA GLY A 221 23.10 -15.44 26.20
C GLY A 221 22.47 -14.13 26.67
N GLY A 222 23.27 -13.28 27.31
CA GLY A 222 22.84 -11.96 27.79
C GLY A 222 23.00 -10.89 26.72
N LEU A 223 22.45 -9.71 26.98
CA LEU A 223 22.86 -8.50 26.28
C LEU A 223 24.32 -8.21 26.57
N LYS A 224 25.14 -7.93 25.55
CA LYS A 224 26.54 -7.51 25.76
C LYS A 224 26.57 -6.24 26.59
N THR A 225 27.58 -6.12 27.45
CA THR A 225 27.67 -5.05 28.45
C THR A 225 27.64 -3.64 27.84
N ASP A 226 28.16 -3.50 26.63
CA ASP A 226 28.23 -2.27 25.85
C ASP A 226 26.99 -2.00 24.98
N SER A 227 26.04 -2.95 24.96
CA SER A 227 24.81 -2.80 24.16
C SER A 227 23.85 -1.80 24.80
N PRO A 228 23.28 -0.88 24.02
CA PRO A 228 22.28 0.05 24.52
C PRO A 228 21.04 -0.72 25.01
N LYS A 229 20.53 -0.38 26.22
CA LYS A 229 19.35 -1.02 26.81
C LYS A 229 18.05 -0.47 26.20
N ASN A 230 17.89 -0.61 24.88
CA ASN A 230 16.75 -0.16 24.09
C ASN A 230 16.49 -1.09 22.90
N ARG A 231 15.57 -0.71 21.98
CA ARG A 231 15.23 -1.51 20.80
C ARG A 231 16.44 -1.77 19.89
N LEU A 232 17.40 -0.85 19.81
CA LEU A 232 18.61 -1.06 19.02
C LEU A 232 19.50 -2.18 19.62
N GLY A 233 19.63 -2.21 20.94
CA GLY A 233 20.36 -3.30 21.62
C GLY A 233 19.70 -4.65 21.41
N LEU A 234 18.37 -4.71 21.46
CA LEU A 234 17.62 -5.93 21.14
C LEU A 234 17.85 -6.35 19.66
N ALA A 235 17.78 -5.42 18.73
CA ALA A 235 18.01 -5.70 17.31
C ALA A 235 19.44 -6.27 17.08
N LYS A 236 20.45 -5.66 17.68
CA LYS A 236 21.84 -6.13 17.59
C LYS A 236 22.00 -7.54 18.18
N TRP A 237 21.32 -7.83 19.31
CA TRP A 237 21.34 -9.17 19.89
C TRP A 237 20.64 -10.20 19.00
N LEU A 238 19.48 -9.87 18.42
CA LEU A 238 18.73 -10.76 17.51
C LEU A 238 19.53 -11.12 16.25
N THR A 239 20.37 -10.20 15.76
CA THR A 239 21.16 -10.40 14.53
C THR A 239 22.63 -10.74 14.81
N ALA A 240 22.98 -11.01 16.06
CA ALA A 240 24.33 -11.40 16.42
C ALA A 240 24.69 -12.78 15.83
N PRO A 241 25.94 -13.01 15.38
CA PRO A 241 26.35 -14.28 14.77
C PRO A 241 26.17 -15.48 15.71
N ASP A 242 26.31 -15.26 17.00
CA ASP A 242 26.16 -16.25 18.07
C ASP A 242 24.71 -16.46 18.53
N GLN A 243 23.74 -15.78 17.93
CA GLN A 243 22.32 -15.97 18.21
C GLN A 243 21.81 -17.24 17.49
N PRO A 244 21.45 -18.31 18.23
CA PRO A 244 21.26 -19.63 17.60
C PRO A 244 19.91 -19.81 16.90
N LEU A 245 18.92 -18.97 17.20
CA LEU A 245 17.52 -19.27 16.85
C LEU A 245 16.99 -18.43 15.70
N VAL A 246 17.32 -17.14 15.64
CA VAL A 246 16.67 -16.19 14.73
C VAL A 246 16.86 -16.58 13.26
N ALA A 247 18.08 -16.90 12.86
CA ALA A 247 18.39 -17.33 11.49
C ALA A 247 17.65 -18.62 11.14
N ARG A 248 17.65 -19.62 12.04
CA ARG A 248 16.92 -20.89 11.84
C ARG A 248 15.42 -20.68 11.67
N VAL A 249 14.81 -19.88 12.52
CA VAL A 249 13.36 -19.57 12.43
C VAL A 249 13.02 -18.86 11.13
N LEU A 250 13.82 -17.85 10.76
CA LEU A 250 13.54 -17.06 9.57
C LEU A 250 13.74 -17.89 8.29
N ILE A 251 14.83 -18.65 8.20
CA ILE A 251 15.08 -19.48 7.03
C ILE A 251 14.09 -20.65 6.91
N ASN A 252 13.62 -21.20 8.02
CA ASN A 252 12.57 -22.20 8.03
C ASN A 252 11.24 -21.65 7.47
N ARG A 253 10.92 -20.40 7.74
CA ARG A 253 9.75 -19.70 7.16
C ARG A 253 9.92 -19.45 5.66
N VAL A 254 11.12 -19.10 5.21
CA VAL A 254 11.41 -18.97 3.78
C VAL A 254 11.30 -20.32 3.09
N TRP A 255 11.88 -21.39 3.68
CA TRP A 255 11.74 -22.76 3.21
C TRP A 255 10.27 -23.18 3.09
N GLN A 256 9.47 -22.92 4.12
CA GLN A 256 8.03 -23.21 4.12
C GLN A 256 7.30 -22.54 2.95
N ARG A 257 7.69 -21.31 2.58
CA ARG A 257 7.08 -20.61 1.44
C ARG A 257 7.41 -21.25 0.10
N VAL A 258 8.60 -21.82 -0.02
CA VAL A 258 9.06 -22.48 -1.26
C VAL A 258 8.53 -23.91 -1.35
N PHE A 259 8.61 -24.68 -0.26
CA PHE A 259 8.34 -26.12 -0.25
C PHE A 259 6.99 -26.52 0.38
N GLY A 260 6.22 -25.55 0.89
CA GLY A 260 4.90 -25.77 1.50
C GLY A 260 4.97 -26.04 2.99
N TYR A 261 5.95 -26.79 3.46
CA TYR A 261 6.20 -27.08 4.87
C TYR A 261 7.61 -26.69 5.25
N GLY A 262 7.78 -26.23 6.50
CA GLY A 262 9.12 -25.98 7.05
C GLY A 262 9.89 -27.28 7.30
N LEU A 263 11.20 -27.19 7.43
CA LEU A 263 12.05 -28.24 7.97
C LEU A 263 11.64 -28.58 9.41
N VAL A 264 11.27 -27.54 10.18
CA VAL A 264 10.48 -27.63 11.41
C VAL A 264 9.03 -27.34 11.05
N ARG A 265 8.15 -28.32 11.23
CA ARG A 265 6.73 -28.21 10.83
C ARG A 265 5.85 -27.42 11.79
N THR A 266 6.37 -27.11 12.98
CA THR A 266 5.77 -26.21 13.96
C THR A 266 6.47 -24.85 13.92
N PRO A 267 6.25 -24.00 12.89
CA PRO A 267 6.98 -22.74 12.73
C PRO A 267 6.67 -21.72 13.84
N GLU A 268 5.63 -21.95 14.63
CA GLU A 268 5.23 -21.23 15.84
C GLU A 268 6.00 -21.68 17.09
N ASP A 269 6.58 -22.87 17.10
CA ASP A 269 7.27 -23.43 18.25
C ASP A 269 8.53 -24.20 17.84
N PHE A 270 9.70 -23.63 18.17
CA PHE A 270 11.02 -24.24 18.03
C PHE A 270 11.55 -24.74 19.37
N GLY A 271 10.68 -24.79 20.38
CA GLY A 271 11.01 -25.27 21.72
C GLY A 271 10.75 -26.76 21.90
N ARG A 272 10.65 -27.16 23.17
CA ARG A 272 10.51 -28.56 23.56
C ARG A 272 9.18 -29.22 23.14
N GLN A 273 8.13 -28.43 22.91
CA GLN A 273 6.82 -28.92 22.47
C GLN A 273 6.69 -28.92 20.94
N GLY A 274 7.61 -28.25 20.24
CA GLY A 274 7.66 -28.24 18.78
C GLY A 274 8.23 -29.54 18.21
N GLU A 275 8.00 -29.74 16.91
CA GLU A 275 8.59 -30.86 16.18
C GLU A 275 10.10 -30.64 15.96
N GLN A 276 10.87 -31.72 16.01
CA GLN A 276 12.27 -31.69 15.60
C GLN A 276 12.39 -31.44 14.08
N PRO A 277 13.44 -30.76 13.64
CA PRO A 277 13.66 -30.57 12.21
C PRO A 277 13.82 -31.92 11.50
N THR A 278 13.21 -32.06 10.34
CA THR A 278 13.33 -33.29 9.53
C THR A 278 14.76 -33.46 8.99
N HIS A 279 15.47 -32.36 8.76
CA HIS A 279 16.84 -32.30 8.26
C HIS A 279 17.62 -31.25 9.07
N PRO A 280 18.13 -31.61 10.28
CA PRO A 280 18.75 -30.64 11.18
C PRO A 280 20.01 -30.01 10.59
N GLU A 281 20.87 -30.80 9.97
CA GLU A 281 22.12 -30.32 9.35
C GLU A 281 21.85 -29.34 8.20
N LEU A 282 20.81 -29.59 7.40
CA LEU A 282 20.39 -28.68 6.34
C LEU A 282 19.86 -27.36 6.92
N LEU A 283 19.06 -27.43 7.99
CA LEU A 283 18.55 -26.21 8.64
C LEU A 283 19.69 -25.35 9.18
N ASP A 284 20.69 -26.00 9.80
CA ASP A 284 21.85 -25.33 10.36
C ASP A 284 22.72 -24.70 9.26
N TRP A 285 22.99 -25.45 8.20
CA TRP A 285 23.73 -24.93 7.05
C TRP A 285 23.04 -23.73 6.40
N LEU A 286 21.73 -23.82 6.14
CA LEU A 286 20.95 -22.72 5.59
C LEU A 286 20.94 -21.49 6.51
N ALA A 287 20.93 -21.70 7.82
CA ALA A 287 20.94 -20.60 8.79
C ALA A 287 22.28 -19.86 8.79
N VAL A 288 23.39 -20.61 8.70
CA VAL A 288 24.75 -20.03 8.59
C VAL A 288 24.92 -19.29 7.27
N GLU A 289 24.58 -19.93 6.14
CA GLU A 289 24.61 -19.30 4.81
C GLU A 289 23.82 -17.98 4.78
N PHE A 290 22.64 -17.96 5.44
CA PHE A 290 21.82 -16.75 5.52
C PHE A 290 22.50 -15.63 6.30
N GLN A 291 23.20 -15.94 7.39
CA GLN A 291 23.96 -14.95 8.16
C GLN A 291 25.18 -14.46 7.38
N GLU A 292 25.96 -15.38 6.78
CA GLU A 292 27.19 -15.07 6.05
C GLU A 292 26.93 -14.29 4.75
N SER A 293 25.78 -14.53 4.08
CA SER A 293 25.33 -13.72 2.94
C SER A 293 24.85 -12.31 3.32
N GLY A 294 24.97 -11.91 4.59
CA GLY A 294 24.50 -10.62 5.09
C GLY A 294 22.97 -10.54 5.20
N TRP A 295 22.30 -11.63 5.52
CA TRP A 295 20.85 -11.75 5.62
C TRP A 295 20.12 -11.49 4.28
N ASP A 296 20.74 -11.89 3.16
CA ASP A 296 20.19 -11.71 1.82
C ASP A 296 19.09 -12.75 1.51
N LEU A 297 17.84 -12.33 1.70
CA LEU A 297 16.66 -13.15 1.38
C LEU A 297 16.59 -13.54 -0.10
N LYS A 298 17.04 -12.68 -1.02
CA LYS A 298 17.01 -12.98 -2.46
C LYS A 298 18.02 -14.05 -2.82
N HIS A 299 19.19 -14.02 -2.20
CA HIS A 299 20.19 -15.08 -2.32
C HIS A 299 19.61 -16.43 -1.89
N MET A 300 19.02 -16.49 -0.68
CA MET A 300 18.43 -17.72 -0.16
C MET A 300 17.27 -18.26 -1.01
N VAL A 301 16.39 -17.39 -1.47
CA VAL A 301 15.31 -17.80 -2.39
C VAL A 301 15.89 -18.35 -3.69
N ARG A 302 16.88 -17.69 -4.28
CA ARG A 302 17.54 -18.17 -5.50
C ARG A 302 18.21 -19.55 -5.29
N LEU A 303 18.88 -19.73 -4.14
CA LEU A 303 19.49 -20.99 -3.76
C LEU A 303 18.46 -22.13 -3.70
N MET A 304 17.34 -21.90 -3.03
CA MET A 304 16.24 -22.87 -2.91
C MET A 304 15.58 -23.17 -4.26
N LEU A 305 15.32 -22.15 -5.09
CA LEU A 305 14.68 -22.31 -6.41
C LEU A 305 15.58 -23.10 -7.39
N ASN A 306 16.90 -22.99 -7.26
CA ASN A 306 17.85 -23.74 -8.08
C ASN A 306 18.16 -25.14 -7.55
N SER A 307 17.60 -25.52 -6.39
CA SER A 307 17.86 -26.83 -5.80
C SER A 307 17.18 -27.95 -6.60
N ARG A 308 17.85 -29.09 -6.70
CA ARG A 308 17.26 -30.31 -7.28
C ARG A 308 16.00 -30.75 -6.52
N THR A 309 15.92 -30.45 -5.24
CA THR A 309 14.77 -30.76 -4.39
C THR A 309 13.50 -30.06 -4.87
N LEU A 310 13.58 -28.78 -5.29
CA LEU A 310 12.42 -28.06 -5.85
C LEU A 310 12.09 -28.51 -7.27
N GLN A 311 13.09 -28.86 -8.05
CA GLN A 311 12.95 -29.23 -9.46
C GLN A 311 12.41 -30.66 -9.66
N GLN A 312 12.16 -31.40 -8.58
CA GLN A 312 11.54 -32.73 -8.65
C GLN A 312 10.08 -32.62 -9.12
N SER A 313 9.61 -33.67 -9.80
CA SER A 313 8.18 -33.83 -10.05
C SER A 313 7.40 -33.89 -8.74
N SER A 314 6.22 -33.28 -8.69
CA SER A 314 5.30 -33.37 -7.57
C SER A 314 4.47 -34.67 -7.54
N ALA A 315 4.63 -35.55 -8.53
CA ALA A 315 3.95 -36.84 -8.60
C ALA A 315 4.30 -37.72 -7.38
N ILE A 316 3.31 -38.46 -6.89
CA ILE A 316 3.53 -39.39 -5.78
C ILE A 316 4.46 -40.50 -6.26
N ARG A 317 5.48 -40.75 -5.47
CA ARG A 317 6.46 -41.83 -5.68
C ARG A 317 6.02 -43.07 -4.90
N SER A 318 5.82 -44.17 -5.63
CA SER A 318 5.45 -45.45 -5.03
C SER A 318 6.63 -46.22 -4.40
N ASP A 319 7.85 -45.82 -4.78
CA ASP A 319 9.10 -46.44 -4.32
C ASP A 319 9.61 -45.85 -3.00
N ILE A 320 9.02 -44.75 -2.52
CA ILE A 320 9.37 -44.10 -1.25
C ILE A 320 8.14 -43.94 -0.38
N ALA A 321 8.18 -44.50 0.83
CA ALA A 321 7.12 -44.38 1.82
C ALA A 321 7.16 -43.02 2.54
N ASP A 322 6.83 -41.93 1.82
CA ASP A 322 6.76 -40.58 2.37
C ASP A 322 5.44 -39.90 1.98
N PRO A 323 4.31 -40.34 2.56
CA PRO A 323 2.97 -39.87 2.19
C PRO A 323 2.82 -38.35 2.43
N GLU A 324 3.39 -37.83 3.51
CA GLU A 324 3.33 -36.41 3.89
C GLU A 324 4.46 -35.55 3.29
N ASN A 325 5.29 -36.12 2.43
CA ASN A 325 6.48 -35.45 1.87
C ASN A 325 7.42 -34.86 2.95
N ARG A 326 7.62 -35.59 4.06
CA ARG A 326 8.51 -35.14 5.15
C ARG A 326 9.98 -35.21 4.77
N LEU A 327 10.33 -36.12 3.87
CA LEU A 327 11.69 -36.33 3.36
C LEU A 327 11.96 -35.54 2.06
N PHE A 328 11.00 -34.71 1.63
CA PHE A 328 11.07 -33.99 0.33
C PHE A 328 11.36 -34.93 -0.85
N ALA A 329 10.75 -36.13 -0.83
CA ALA A 329 10.93 -37.14 -1.87
C ALA A 329 10.32 -36.75 -3.22
N ARG A 330 9.51 -35.71 -3.25
CA ARG A 330 8.88 -35.11 -4.44
C ARG A 330 8.82 -33.59 -4.32
N GLY A 331 8.60 -32.92 -5.44
CA GLY A 331 8.38 -31.47 -5.48
C GLY A 331 7.17 -31.03 -4.64
N PRO A 332 7.09 -29.76 -4.28
CA PRO A 332 5.95 -29.24 -3.51
C PRO A 332 4.65 -29.31 -4.31
N ARG A 333 3.55 -29.59 -3.60
CA ARG A 333 2.20 -29.48 -4.15
C ARG A 333 1.33 -28.76 -3.12
N GLN A 334 1.03 -27.50 -3.41
CA GLN A 334 0.27 -26.65 -2.50
C GLN A 334 -0.57 -25.65 -3.25
N ARG A 335 -1.72 -25.27 -2.64
CA ARG A 335 -2.51 -24.16 -3.16
C ARG A 335 -1.76 -22.85 -2.94
N LEU A 336 -1.81 -22.00 -3.96
CA LEU A 336 -1.24 -20.66 -3.91
C LEU A 336 -2.02 -19.75 -2.96
N ASP A 337 -1.35 -18.76 -2.40
CA ASP A 337 -1.98 -17.72 -1.58
C ASP A 337 -2.99 -16.90 -2.41
N ALA A 338 -4.03 -16.38 -1.78
CA ALA A 338 -5.09 -15.60 -2.41
C ALA A 338 -4.56 -14.45 -3.29
N GLU A 339 -3.53 -13.76 -2.79
CA GLU A 339 -2.88 -12.67 -3.51
C GLU A 339 -2.24 -13.15 -4.82
N ILE A 340 -1.61 -14.31 -4.79
CA ILE A 340 -0.95 -14.90 -5.97
C ILE A 340 -1.98 -15.41 -6.97
N ILE A 341 -3.07 -16.04 -6.50
CA ILE A 341 -4.18 -16.51 -7.36
C ILE A 341 -4.76 -15.36 -8.18
N ARG A 342 -4.93 -14.17 -7.56
CA ARG A 342 -5.38 -12.99 -8.28
C ARG A 342 -4.31 -12.46 -9.24
N ASP A 343 -3.07 -12.36 -8.79
CA ASP A 343 -1.97 -11.78 -9.56
C ASP A 343 -1.61 -12.62 -10.79
N ILE A 344 -1.70 -13.95 -10.71
CA ILE A 344 -1.53 -14.86 -11.87
C ILE A 344 -2.60 -14.58 -12.93
N GLY A 345 -3.86 -14.45 -12.52
CA GLY A 345 -4.94 -14.11 -13.44
C GLY A 345 -4.74 -12.77 -14.13
N LEU A 346 -4.32 -11.74 -13.39
CA LEU A 346 -3.99 -10.43 -13.93
C LEU A 346 -2.79 -10.47 -14.88
N TRP A 347 -1.76 -11.24 -14.53
CA TRP A 347 -0.57 -11.41 -15.36
C TRP A 347 -0.88 -12.16 -16.66
N ALA A 348 -1.57 -13.31 -16.58
CA ALA A 348 -1.92 -14.11 -17.73
C ALA A 348 -2.78 -13.33 -18.73
N SER A 349 -3.71 -12.52 -18.23
CA SER A 349 -4.60 -11.67 -19.03
C SER A 349 -3.95 -10.36 -19.51
N GLN A 350 -2.70 -10.07 -19.13
CA GLN A 350 -2.01 -8.80 -19.42
C GLN A 350 -2.69 -7.56 -18.82
N LEU A 351 -3.54 -7.73 -17.82
CA LEU A 351 -4.14 -6.63 -17.07
C LEU A 351 -3.23 -6.12 -15.95
N LEU A 352 -2.25 -6.90 -15.48
CA LEU A 352 -1.42 -6.56 -14.34
C LEU A 352 -0.70 -5.23 -14.55
N ASP A 353 -0.95 -4.27 -13.66
CA ASP A 353 -0.16 -3.05 -13.52
C ASP A 353 1.04 -3.34 -12.60
N PRO A 354 2.28 -3.36 -13.15
CA PRO A 354 3.49 -3.67 -12.38
C PRO A 354 3.99 -2.53 -11.50
N HIS A 355 3.32 -1.38 -11.48
CA HIS A 355 3.76 -0.20 -10.74
C HIS A 355 4.02 -0.52 -9.26
N MET A 356 5.19 -0.14 -8.76
CA MET A 356 5.64 -0.35 -7.39
C MET A 356 5.53 0.93 -6.56
N GLY A 357 5.15 0.76 -5.29
CA GLY A 357 5.03 1.88 -4.34
C GLY A 357 3.70 2.64 -4.44
N GLY A 358 3.57 3.70 -3.66
CA GLY A 358 2.37 4.53 -3.60
C GLY A 358 1.22 3.95 -2.77
N GLU A 359 0.06 4.55 -2.91
CA GLU A 359 -1.13 4.24 -2.12
C GLU A 359 -1.73 2.87 -2.45
N GLY A 360 -2.42 2.28 -1.48
CA GLY A 360 -3.24 1.08 -1.67
C GLY A 360 -4.35 1.32 -2.69
N VAL A 361 -4.80 0.24 -3.31
CA VAL A 361 -5.84 0.25 -4.35
C VAL A 361 -7.09 -0.49 -3.87
N LYS A 362 -8.24 -0.05 -4.34
CA LYS A 362 -9.55 -0.61 -4.01
C LYS A 362 -10.17 -1.28 -5.24
N PRO A 363 -9.92 -2.57 -5.49
CA PRO A 363 -10.57 -3.30 -6.57
C PRO A 363 -12.08 -3.38 -6.35
N HIS A 364 -12.80 -3.90 -7.36
CA HIS A 364 -14.23 -4.14 -7.23
C HIS A 364 -14.55 -5.07 -6.05
N GLN A 365 -15.59 -4.73 -5.31
CA GLN A 365 -16.25 -5.62 -4.34
C GLN A 365 -17.74 -5.27 -4.25
N PRO A 366 -18.60 -6.18 -3.75
CA PRO A 366 -20.02 -5.93 -3.62
C PRO A 366 -20.34 -4.66 -2.83
N ALA A 367 -21.32 -3.89 -3.30
CA ALA A 367 -21.74 -2.66 -2.66
C ALA A 367 -22.31 -2.92 -1.25
N GLY A 368 -22.14 -1.94 -0.36
CA GLY A 368 -22.75 -1.96 0.98
C GLY A 368 -21.99 -2.77 2.04
N MET A 369 -20.99 -3.60 1.69
CA MET A 369 -20.26 -4.42 2.66
C MET A 369 -19.60 -3.59 3.78
N TRP A 370 -18.96 -2.50 3.43
CA TRP A 370 -18.32 -1.64 4.43
C TRP A 370 -19.36 -0.94 5.32
N LYS A 371 -20.46 -0.46 4.70
CA LYS A 371 -21.54 0.23 5.40
C LYS A 371 -22.20 -0.66 6.47
N ALA A 372 -22.38 -1.94 6.17
CA ALA A 372 -23.00 -2.90 7.09
C ALA A 372 -22.16 -3.16 8.36
N LEU A 373 -20.83 -3.01 8.28
CA LEU A 373 -19.88 -3.37 9.35
C LEU A 373 -19.19 -2.14 9.98
N THR A 374 -19.59 -0.92 9.62
CA THR A 374 -18.87 0.29 10.03
C THR A 374 -19.83 1.27 10.72
N HIS A 375 -19.36 1.88 11.82
CA HIS A 375 -20.11 2.94 12.48
C HIS A 375 -20.39 4.09 11.49
N PRO A 376 -21.62 4.66 11.47
CA PRO A 376 -22.01 5.70 10.51
C PRO A 376 -21.12 6.94 10.46
N GLY A 377 -20.47 7.30 11.57
CA GLY A 377 -19.53 8.44 11.66
C GLY A 377 -18.10 8.11 11.22
N SER A 378 -17.82 6.90 10.75
CA SER A 378 -16.47 6.52 10.32
C SER A 378 -16.14 7.08 8.93
N ASN A 379 -14.90 7.53 8.74
CA ASN A 379 -14.37 7.96 7.44
C ASN A 379 -14.24 6.81 6.42
N THR A 380 -14.44 5.57 6.85
CA THR A 380 -14.39 4.36 6.01
C THR A 380 -15.76 3.66 5.90
N VAL A 381 -16.88 4.41 6.04
CA VAL A 381 -18.22 3.85 5.92
C VAL A 381 -18.55 3.46 4.49
N ASN A 382 -18.08 4.21 3.53
CA ASN A 382 -18.32 3.97 2.11
C ASN A 382 -17.10 3.35 1.46
N TYR A 383 -17.33 2.35 0.60
CA TYR A 383 -16.33 1.80 -0.30
C TYR A 383 -16.52 2.41 -1.67
N GLU A 384 -15.53 3.15 -2.13
CA GLU A 384 -15.48 3.67 -3.49
C GLU A 384 -14.38 2.91 -4.24
N PRO A 385 -14.73 2.04 -5.21
CA PRO A 385 -13.73 1.34 -6.01
C PRO A 385 -12.89 2.33 -6.81
N ASP A 386 -11.60 2.04 -6.93
CA ASP A 386 -10.76 2.77 -7.88
C ASP A 386 -11.18 2.42 -9.32
N THR A 387 -10.72 3.22 -10.27
CA THR A 387 -11.01 3.05 -11.70
C THR A 387 -9.71 3.04 -12.53
N GLY A 388 -9.79 2.58 -13.77
CA GLY A 388 -8.67 2.53 -14.70
C GLY A 388 -7.61 1.49 -14.32
N LYS A 389 -6.35 1.70 -14.73
CA LYS A 389 -5.26 0.72 -14.54
C LYS A 389 -4.96 0.40 -13.08
N ARG A 390 -5.21 1.33 -12.16
CA ARG A 390 -4.91 1.16 -10.73
C ARG A 390 -5.58 -0.07 -10.11
N VAL A 391 -6.79 -0.43 -10.52
CA VAL A 391 -7.51 -1.59 -9.96
C VAL A 391 -6.82 -2.92 -10.25
N TYR A 392 -5.92 -2.95 -11.21
CA TYR A 392 -5.18 -4.14 -11.66
C TYR A 392 -3.75 -4.22 -11.10
N ARG A 393 -3.41 -3.38 -10.12
CA ARG A 393 -2.14 -3.50 -9.40
C ARG A 393 -2.03 -4.82 -8.66
N ARG A 394 -0.78 -5.22 -8.36
CA ARG A 394 -0.50 -6.42 -7.56
C ARG A 394 -1.32 -6.44 -6.28
N SER A 395 -1.76 -7.61 -5.88
CA SER A 395 -2.59 -7.83 -4.69
C SER A 395 -1.95 -7.37 -3.39
N LEU A 396 -0.62 -7.23 -3.35
CA LEU A 396 0.12 -6.59 -2.26
C LEU A 396 -0.41 -5.17 -1.94
N TYR A 397 -0.91 -4.47 -2.95
CA TYR A 397 -1.43 -3.10 -2.83
C TYR A 397 -2.93 -3.02 -2.57
N VAL A 398 -3.66 -4.15 -2.51
CA VAL A 398 -5.09 -4.13 -2.20
C VAL A 398 -5.30 -3.57 -0.81
N TYR A 399 -6.13 -2.51 -0.73
CA TYR A 399 -6.46 -1.86 0.53
C TYR A 399 -7.11 -2.85 1.50
N TRP A 400 -6.53 -2.96 2.70
CA TRP A 400 -6.99 -3.88 3.72
C TRP A 400 -7.74 -3.17 4.83
N LYS A 401 -9.05 -3.38 4.93
CA LYS A 401 -9.85 -2.99 6.08
C LYS A 401 -10.05 -4.22 6.96
N ARG A 402 -9.50 -4.21 8.18
CA ARG A 402 -9.52 -5.40 9.07
C ARG A 402 -10.93 -5.94 9.34
N THR A 403 -11.90 -5.04 9.58
CA THR A 403 -13.30 -5.40 9.83
C THR A 403 -14.07 -5.87 8.59
N SER A 404 -13.58 -5.55 7.39
CA SER A 404 -14.22 -5.90 6.11
C SER A 404 -13.17 -6.06 5.02
N PRO A 405 -12.35 -7.12 5.07
CA PRO A 405 -11.33 -7.39 4.05
C PRO A 405 -11.99 -7.72 2.71
N HIS A 406 -11.18 -7.69 1.64
CA HIS A 406 -11.66 -8.01 0.30
C HIS A 406 -12.18 -9.45 0.23
N PRO A 407 -13.41 -9.70 -0.29
CA PRO A 407 -14.07 -11.02 -0.24
C PRO A 407 -13.23 -12.15 -0.82
N MET A 408 -12.61 -11.95 -1.99
CA MET A 408 -11.77 -12.99 -2.62
C MET A 408 -10.51 -13.30 -1.81
N MET A 409 -9.96 -12.33 -1.09
CA MET A 409 -8.81 -12.58 -0.20
C MET A 409 -9.23 -13.45 0.98
N THR A 410 -10.36 -13.14 1.62
CA THR A 410 -10.91 -13.94 2.72
C THR A 410 -11.32 -15.33 2.27
N LEU A 411 -11.93 -15.44 1.09
CA LEU A 411 -12.37 -16.70 0.51
C LEU A 411 -11.22 -17.70 0.32
N PHE A 412 -10.01 -17.19 0.05
CA PHE A 412 -8.78 -17.97 -0.11
C PHE A 412 -7.83 -17.87 1.08
N ASP A 413 -8.38 -17.72 2.29
CA ASP A 413 -7.69 -17.83 3.57
C ASP A 413 -6.56 -16.81 3.79
N SER A 414 -6.68 -15.59 3.24
CA SER A 414 -5.77 -14.51 3.61
C SER A 414 -5.86 -14.23 5.12
N PRO A 415 -4.73 -13.99 5.80
CA PRO A 415 -4.74 -13.68 7.23
C PRO A 415 -5.57 -12.43 7.54
N SER A 416 -6.26 -12.44 8.69
CA SER A 416 -7.07 -11.31 9.16
C SER A 416 -6.26 -10.04 9.43
N ARG A 417 -4.94 -10.17 9.66
CA ARG A 417 -4.01 -9.13 10.10
C ARG A 417 -4.32 -8.56 11.50
N GLU A 418 -5.13 -9.27 12.28
CA GLU A 418 -5.37 -8.97 13.70
C GLU A 418 -4.24 -9.49 14.59
N ALA A 419 -3.64 -10.62 14.22
CA ALA A 419 -2.52 -11.24 14.91
C ALA A 419 -1.41 -11.64 13.91
N SER A 420 -0.22 -11.93 14.42
CA SER A 420 0.85 -12.50 13.59
C SER A 420 0.46 -13.87 13.08
N CYS A 421 0.75 -14.13 11.80
CA CYS A 421 0.44 -15.39 11.13
C CYS A 421 1.75 -16.02 10.65
N VAL A 422 2.17 -17.09 11.29
CA VAL A 422 3.38 -17.85 10.91
C VAL A 422 3.09 -18.92 9.87
N ARG A 423 1.85 -19.42 9.83
CA ARG A 423 1.35 -20.39 8.85
C ARG A 423 -0.08 -20.01 8.45
N ARG A 424 -0.35 -19.87 7.16
CA ARG A 424 -1.69 -19.63 6.63
C ARG A 424 -2.51 -20.90 6.66
N SER A 425 -3.79 -20.77 6.96
CA SER A 425 -4.76 -21.83 6.74
C SER A 425 -4.91 -22.11 5.24
N GLN A 426 -5.31 -23.31 4.91
CA GLN A 426 -5.70 -23.68 3.55
C GLN A 426 -6.99 -24.51 3.63
N SER A 427 -8.12 -23.88 3.35
CA SER A 427 -9.41 -24.54 3.23
C SER A 427 -9.70 -24.93 1.78
N ASN A 428 -10.57 -25.90 1.60
CA ASN A 428 -11.10 -26.24 0.28
C ASN A 428 -12.63 -26.32 0.38
N THR A 429 -13.30 -25.32 -0.19
CA THR A 429 -14.75 -25.18 -0.07
C THR A 429 -15.42 -24.96 -1.43
N PRO A 430 -16.65 -25.41 -1.63
CA PRO A 430 -17.40 -25.14 -2.86
C PRO A 430 -17.56 -23.65 -3.17
N VAL A 431 -17.60 -22.79 -2.13
CA VAL A 431 -17.72 -21.34 -2.28
C VAL A 431 -16.49 -20.74 -2.97
N GLN A 432 -15.31 -21.33 -2.80
CA GLN A 432 -14.10 -20.90 -3.51
C GLN A 432 -14.25 -21.09 -5.03
N SER A 433 -14.76 -22.25 -5.47
CA SER A 433 -15.05 -22.50 -6.89
C SER A 433 -16.08 -21.49 -7.42
N LEU A 434 -17.16 -21.26 -6.66
CA LEU A 434 -18.19 -20.28 -7.02
C LEU A 434 -17.59 -18.87 -7.17
N GLY A 435 -16.70 -18.45 -6.27
CA GLY A 435 -16.01 -17.16 -6.34
C GLY A 435 -15.10 -17.06 -7.58
N LEU A 436 -14.35 -18.12 -7.89
CA LEU A 436 -13.47 -18.15 -9.07
C LEU A 436 -14.23 -18.00 -10.41
N PHE A 437 -15.46 -18.48 -10.46
CA PHE A 437 -16.29 -18.42 -11.68
C PHE A 437 -17.13 -17.13 -11.80
N ASN A 438 -17.47 -16.46 -10.68
CA ASN A 438 -18.47 -15.39 -10.71
C ASN A 438 -17.95 -14.01 -10.29
N GLU A 439 -16.72 -13.91 -9.74
CA GLU A 439 -16.19 -12.62 -9.34
C GLU A 439 -15.89 -11.77 -10.58
N PRO A 440 -16.40 -10.52 -10.65
CA PRO A 440 -16.34 -9.69 -11.87
C PRO A 440 -14.93 -9.49 -12.43
N GLN A 441 -13.92 -9.29 -11.58
CA GLN A 441 -12.54 -9.12 -12.04
C GLN A 441 -11.96 -10.42 -12.62
N ARG A 442 -12.42 -11.58 -12.14
CA ARG A 442 -12.05 -12.89 -12.73
C ARG A 442 -12.63 -13.06 -14.14
N LEU A 443 -13.85 -12.59 -14.36
CA LEU A 443 -14.48 -12.59 -15.67
C LEU A 443 -13.75 -11.65 -16.64
N GLU A 444 -13.30 -10.49 -16.16
CA GLU A 444 -12.42 -9.59 -16.94
C GLU A 444 -11.11 -10.28 -17.34
N MET A 445 -10.45 -10.94 -16.37
CA MET A 445 -9.21 -11.70 -16.63
C MET A 445 -9.45 -12.78 -17.70
N ALA A 446 -10.53 -13.55 -17.57
CA ALA A 446 -10.88 -14.60 -18.54
C ALA A 446 -11.09 -14.04 -19.95
N ARG A 447 -11.83 -12.94 -20.07
CA ARG A 447 -12.07 -12.24 -21.34
C ARG A 447 -10.78 -11.71 -21.98
N HIS A 448 -9.93 -11.05 -21.20
CA HIS A 448 -8.67 -10.51 -21.70
C HIS A 448 -7.68 -11.60 -22.08
N LEU A 449 -7.64 -12.71 -21.33
CA LEU A 449 -6.83 -13.87 -21.68
C LEU A 449 -7.34 -14.53 -22.98
N ALA A 450 -8.66 -14.69 -23.14
CA ALA A 450 -9.26 -15.16 -24.37
C ALA A 450 -8.91 -14.27 -25.58
N ALA A 451 -9.02 -12.96 -25.39
CA ALA A 451 -8.67 -11.99 -26.43
C ALA A 451 -7.17 -12.06 -26.81
N ARG A 452 -6.29 -12.31 -25.85
CA ARG A 452 -4.86 -12.57 -26.10
C ARG A 452 -4.67 -13.82 -26.97
N LEU A 453 -5.30 -14.93 -26.61
CA LEU A 453 -5.18 -16.21 -27.32
C LEU A 453 -5.76 -16.15 -28.73
N LEU A 454 -6.80 -15.35 -28.95
CA LEU A 454 -7.42 -15.22 -30.28
C LEU A 454 -6.51 -14.56 -31.32
N LYS A 455 -5.38 -13.98 -30.92
CA LYS A 455 -4.32 -13.53 -31.84
C LYS A 455 -3.57 -14.70 -32.49
N THR A 456 -3.53 -15.85 -31.83
CA THR A 456 -2.89 -17.07 -32.29
C THR A 456 -3.86 -17.84 -33.22
N SER A 457 -3.39 -18.37 -34.33
CA SER A 457 -4.22 -19.09 -35.28
C SER A 457 -4.42 -20.55 -34.86
N GLY A 458 -5.68 -21.00 -34.88
CA GLY A 458 -6.06 -22.39 -34.63
C GLY A 458 -6.26 -22.75 -33.17
N ASP A 459 -7.33 -23.47 -32.86
CA ASP A 459 -7.75 -23.84 -31.52
C ASP A 459 -6.70 -24.67 -30.78
N GLN A 460 -5.97 -25.52 -31.50
CA GLN A 460 -4.93 -26.36 -30.91
C GLN A 460 -3.76 -25.53 -30.41
N ALA A 461 -3.29 -24.57 -31.19
CA ALA A 461 -2.19 -23.69 -30.80
C ALA A 461 -2.58 -22.80 -29.62
N ARG A 462 -3.81 -22.29 -29.61
CA ARG A 462 -4.37 -21.51 -28.47
C ARG A 462 -4.42 -22.33 -27.20
N LEU A 463 -4.85 -23.58 -27.24
CA LEU A 463 -4.86 -24.47 -26.08
C LEU A 463 -3.44 -24.75 -25.58
N ASN A 464 -2.50 -25.01 -26.47
CA ASN A 464 -1.10 -25.22 -26.10
C ASN A 464 -0.53 -23.96 -25.43
N GLU A 465 -0.76 -22.78 -25.99
CA GLU A 465 -0.34 -21.51 -25.41
C GLU A 465 -0.95 -21.30 -24.01
N LEU A 466 -2.25 -21.55 -23.85
CA LEU A 466 -2.97 -21.39 -22.58
C LEU A 466 -2.40 -22.31 -21.48
N PHE A 467 -2.15 -23.58 -21.81
CA PHE A 467 -1.56 -24.53 -20.86
C PHE A 467 -0.10 -24.22 -20.55
N THR A 468 0.68 -23.83 -21.56
CA THR A 468 2.06 -23.39 -21.35
C THR A 468 2.12 -22.18 -20.41
N LEU A 469 1.18 -21.24 -20.59
CA LEU A 469 1.10 -20.03 -19.76
C LEU A 469 0.74 -20.33 -18.30
N LEU A 470 -0.25 -21.21 -18.06
CA LEU A 470 -0.77 -21.45 -16.71
C LEU A 470 -0.11 -22.64 -15.99
N ALA A 471 0.37 -23.64 -16.73
CA ALA A 471 0.88 -24.89 -16.18
C ALA A 471 2.32 -25.23 -16.64
N SER A 472 2.96 -24.38 -17.44
CA SER A 472 4.31 -24.59 -18.00
C SER A 472 4.48 -25.91 -18.78
N ARG A 473 3.38 -26.44 -19.32
CA ARG A 473 3.33 -27.68 -20.13
C ARG A 473 2.21 -27.64 -21.16
N GLU A 474 2.25 -28.53 -22.11
CA GLU A 474 1.11 -28.75 -23.01
C GLU A 474 -0.03 -29.54 -22.32
N PRO A 475 -1.27 -29.41 -22.82
CA PRO A 475 -2.40 -30.21 -22.35
C PRO A 475 -2.23 -31.70 -22.74
N ASN A 476 -2.56 -32.61 -21.82
CA ASN A 476 -2.66 -34.00 -22.14
C ASN A 476 -3.93 -34.31 -22.99
N ALA A 477 -4.08 -35.55 -23.43
CA ALA A 477 -5.19 -35.95 -24.31
C ALA A 477 -6.58 -35.70 -23.68
N THR A 478 -6.73 -35.99 -22.39
CA THR A 478 -7.98 -35.83 -21.63
C THR A 478 -8.32 -34.35 -21.46
N GLU A 479 -7.36 -33.53 -21.04
CA GLU A 479 -7.52 -32.07 -20.88
C GLU A 479 -7.89 -31.42 -22.21
N ARG A 480 -7.20 -31.80 -23.27
CA ARG A 480 -7.46 -31.32 -24.65
C ARG A 480 -8.88 -31.65 -25.09
N LYS A 481 -9.33 -32.89 -24.84
CA LYS A 481 -10.69 -33.34 -25.15
C LYS A 481 -11.72 -32.51 -24.38
N ALA A 482 -11.55 -32.36 -23.09
CA ALA A 482 -12.46 -31.59 -22.22
C ALA A 482 -12.57 -30.11 -22.67
N CYS A 483 -11.43 -29.46 -22.92
CA CYS A 483 -11.42 -28.08 -23.43
C CYS A 483 -12.11 -27.91 -24.76
N ARG A 484 -11.88 -28.83 -25.70
CA ARG A 484 -12.55 -28.82 -27.02
C ARG A 484 -14.06 -29.03 -26.90
N GLN A 485 -14.51 -29.93 -26.04
CA GLN A 485 -15.93 -30.16 -25.79
C GLN A 485 -16.61 -28.93 -25.22
N LEU A 486 -15.98 -28.29 -24.19
CA LEU A 486 -16.49 -27.05 -23.62
C LEU A 486 -16.55 -25.95 -24.68
N LEU A 487 -15.47 -25.76 -25.45
CA LEU A 487 -15.41 -24.75 -26.51
C LEU A 487 -16.51 -24.94 -27.55
N ALA A 488 -16.73 -26.19 -28.00
CA ALA A 488 -17.78 -26.51 -28.96
C ALA A 488 -19.17 -26.17 -28.40
N SER A 489 -19.47 -26.60 -27.17
CA SER A 489 -20.74 -26.31 -26.49
C SER A 489 -20.96 -24.80 -26.32
N MET A 490 -19.93 -24.05 -25.93
CA MET A 490 -20.05 -22.59 -25.73
C MET A 490 -20.19 -21.85 -27.07
N ARG A 491 -19.53 -22.30 -28.13
CA ARG A 491 -19.75 -21.78 -29.49
C ARG A 491 -21.19 -21.97 -29.95
N GLU A 492 -21.76 -23.14 -29.72
CA GLU A 492 -23.16 -23.43 -30.04
C GLU A 492 -24.10 -22.52 -29.23
N ARG A 493 -23.94 -22.48 -27.92
CA ARG A 493 -24.73 -21.62 -27.02
C ARG A 493 -24.71 -20.16 -27.46
N PHE A 494 -23.55 -19.57 -27.64
CA PHE A 494 -23.44 -18.14 -27.95
C PHE A 494 -23.79 -17.80 -29.41
N ARG A 495 -23.77 -18.79 -30.35
CA ARG A 495 -24.36 -18.61 -31.68
C ARG A 495 -25.87 -18.58 -31.60
N ALA A 496 -26.48 -19.42 -30.76
CA ALA A 496 -27.91 -19.45 -30.56
C ALA A 496 -28.42 -18.20 -29.79
N ALA A 497 -27.60 -17.64 -28.91
CA ALA A 497 -27.94 -16.47 -28.08
C ALA A 497 -26.83 -15.40 -28.09
N PRO A 498 -26.65 -14.66 -29.20
CA PRO A 498 -25.56 -13.66 -29.31
C PRO A 498 -25.65 -12.52 -28.28
N GLU A 499 -26.85 -12.21 -27.80
CA GLU A 499 -27.05 -11.17 -26.80
C GLU A 499 -26.53 -11.59 -25.42
N GLU A 500 -26.67 -12.88 -25.06
CA GLU A 500 -26.01 -13.42 -23.84
C GLU A 500 -24.48 -13.27 -23.92
N ALA A 501 -23.90 -13.48 -25.09
CA ALA A 501 -22.46 -13.28 -25.30
C ALA A 501 -22.07 -11.82 -25.02
N ARG A 502 -22.83 -10.84 -25.54
CA ARG A 502 -22.57 -9.42 -25.32
C ARG A 502 -22.70 -9.03 -23.84
N GLN A 503 -23.78 -9.48 -23.19
CA GLN A 503 -24.00 -9.24 -21.75
C GLN A 503 -22.86 -9.82 -20.91
N PHE A 504 -22.46 -11.07 -21.18
CA PHE A 504 -21.34 -11.71 -20.49
C PHE A 504 -20.03 -10.93 -20.69
N LEU A 505 -19.72 -10.52 -21.91
CA LEU A 505 -18.54 -9.73 -22.22
C LEU A 505 -18.59 -8.30 -21.65
N GLY A 506 -19.76 -7.78 -21.33
CA GLY A 506 -19.96 -6.48 -20.69
C GLY A 506 -19.65 -6.47 -19.19
N THR A 507 -19.42 -7.63 -18.56
CA THR A 507 -19.15 -7.71 -17.13
C THR A 507 -17.80 -7.11 -16.77
N GLY A 508 -17.75 -6.31 -15.69
CA GLY A 508 -16.52 -5.71 -15.17
C GLY A 508 -16.26 -4.29 -15.67
N GLN A 509 -15.10 -3.74 -15.31
CA GLN A 509 -14.69 -2.36 -15.62
C GLN A 509 -13.71 -2.26 -16.79
N ALA A 510 -12.95 -3.31 -17.06
CA ALA A 510 -11.98 -3.33 -18.13
C ALA A 510 -12.68 -3.23 -19.49
N LYS A 511 -12.28 -2.27 -20.29
CA LYS A 511 -12.70 -2.21 -21.70
C LYS A 511 -12.10 -3.38 -22.47
N THR A 512 -12.79 -3.85 -23.49
CA THR A 512 -12.20 -4.78 -24.46
C THR A 512 -10.88 -4.21 -24.99
N PRO A 513 -9.81 -5.01 -25.08
CA PRO A 513 -8.51 -4.52 -25.53
C PRO A 513 -8.60 -3.81 -26.88
N THR A 514 -7.89 -2.70 -27.04
CA THR A 514 -7.81 -1.95 -28.30
C THR A 514 -7.30 -2.86 -29.43
N GLY A 515 -7.88 -2.77 -30.62
CA GLY A 515 -7.55 -3.61 -31.77
C GLY A 515 -8.28 -4.97 -31.80
N MET A 516 -9.22 -5.16 -30.88
CA MET A 516 -10.05 -6.37 -30.79
C MET A 516 -11.49 -6.15 -31.23
N GLU A 517 -11.81 -4.96 -31.74
CA GLU A 517 -13.16 -4.60 -32.21
C GLU A 517 -13.62 -5.49 -33.38
N SER A 518 -12.67 -6.10 -34.12
CA SER A 518 -12.95 -7.04 -35.21
C SER A 518 -13.20 -8.48 -34.77
N ILE A 519 -12.98 -8.81 -33.49
CA ILE A 519 -13.21 -10.19 -33.01
C ILE A 519 -14.70 -10.43 -32.88
N ASN A 520 -15.14 -11.57 -33.42
CA ASN A 520 -16.52 -12.01 -33.24
C ASN A 520 -16.86 -12.18 -31.74
N PRO A 521 -17.87 -11.45 -31.22
CA PRO A 521 -18.21 -11.50 -29.77
C PRO A 521 -18.57 -12.91 -29.28
N THR A 522 -19.21 -13.74 -30.13
CA THR A 522 -19.58 -15.11 -29.75
C THR A 522 -18.35 -16.01 -29.59
N GLU A 523 -17.35 -15.81 -30.42
CA GLU A 523 -16.08 -16.53 -30.35
C GLU A 523 -15.27 -16.08 -29.11
N LEU A 524 -15.20 -14.78 -28.86
CA LEU A 524 -14.56 -14.22 -27.65
C LEU A 524 -15.24 -14.74 -26.38
N ALA A 525 -16.57 -14.77 -26.33
CA ALA A 525 -17.32 -15.28 -25.20
C ALA A 525 -17.07 -16.78 -24.98
N ALA A 526 -17.05 -17.58 -26.05
CA ALA A 526 -16.78 -19.01 -25.97
C ALA A 526 -15.37 -19.29 -25.40
N TRP A 527 -14.36 -18.60 -25.92
CA TRP A 527 -13.00 -18.72 -25.39
C TRP A 527 -12.87 -18.16 -23.97
N SER A 528 -13.63 -17.13 -23.60
CA SER A 528 -13.65 -16.60 -22.23
C SER A 528 -14.15 -17.65 -21.23
N GLN A 529 -15.07 -18.53 -21.62
CA GLN A 529 -15.50 -19.63 -20.74
C GLN A 529 -14.38 -20.68 -20.56
N VAL A 530 -13.64 -21.01 -21.62
CA VAL A 530 -12.51 -21.96 -21.54
C VAL A 530 -11.38 -21.37 -20.68
N THR A 531 -11.00 -20.12 -20.90
CA THR A 531 -9.97 -19.44 -20.09
C THR A 531 -10.40 -19.28 -18.64
N GLY A 532 -11.68 -18.93 -18.38
CA GLY A 532 -12.25 -18.83 -17.04
C GLY A 532 -12.21 -20.17 -16.29
N MET A 533 -12.58 -21.27 -16.96
CA MET A 533 -12.49 -22.61 -16.39
C MET A 533 -11.04 -22.96 -16.01
N LEU A 534 -10.08 -22.70 -16.88
CA LEU A 534 -8.68 -23.02 -16.56
C LEU A 534 -8.08 -22.09 -15.48
N LEU A 535 -8.44 -20.82 -15.48
CA LEU A 535 -8.08 -19.91 -14.38
C LEU A 535 -8.69 -20.33 -13.02
N ALA A 536 -9.81 -21.06 -13.04
CA ALA A 536 -10.47 -21.57 -11.84
C ALA A 536 -10.03 -23.01 -11.47
N SER A 537 -9.23 -23.65 -12.32
CA SER A 537 -8.74 -25.01 -12.08
C SER A 537 -7.44 -25.05 -11.27
N ASP A 538 -7.11 -26.23 -10.79
CA ASP A 538 -5.84 -26.50 -10.11
C ASP A 538 -4.62 -26.01 -10.91
N LEU A 539 -4.68 -26.04 -12.24
CA LEU A 539 -3.60 -25.57 -13.12
C LEU A 539 -3.16 -24.13 -12.85
N ALA A 540 -4.07 -23.27 -12.41
CA ALA A 540 -3.79 -21.85 -12.15
C ALA A 540 -3.72 -21.49 -10.66
N ILE A 541 -4.20 -22.37 -9.78
CA ILE A 541 -4.28 -22.06 -8.33
C ILE A 541 -3.39 -22.94 -7.45
N MET A 542 -2.74 -23.93 -8.04
CA MET A 542 -1.81 -24.82 -7.34
C MET A 542 -0.39 -24.65 -7.84
N LEU A 543 0.58 -24.85 -6.97
CA LEU A 543 1.97 -25.11 -7.31
C LEU A 543 2.15 -26.63 -7.45
N TYR A 544 2.77 -27.07 -8.54
CA TYR A 544 3.04 -28.47 -8.83
C TYR A 544 4.54 -28.73 -8.93
#